data_0051a9d919fe258cea39d83371eccc7d
#
_entry.id   0051a9d919fe258cea39d83371eccc7d
#
_cell.length_a   1.000
_cell.length_b   1.000
_cell.length_c   1.000
_cell.angle_alpha   90.00
_cell.angle_beta   90.00
_cell.angle_gamma   90.00
#
_symmetry.space_group_name_H-M   'P 1'
#
loop_
_entity.id
_entity.type
_entity.pdbx_description
1 polymer ?
#
loop_
_entity_poly.entity_id
_entity_poly.type
_entity_poly.pdbx_seq_one_letter_code
_entity_poly.pdbx_strand_id
1 'polypeptide(L)'
;MPGRRDQETLNQHGLNKNYLQQLSERVGALREAEAQWAEQQQNAYDMRDNLLRNFRYAFRKHQDLLGRVSHIADGNSHADMIQDLSTLAALGRQHSEALQAINFDLARLDQAATTADKIATLLAKANGDKLGGSSGRELHDKAYTYLKEIVDEVRACGKYALYKQPTRLIG
;
A
#
# COMPACT_ATOMS: atom_id res chain seq x y z
N MET A 1 -35.78 -8.66 5.30
CA MET A 1 -35.47 -7.23 5.10
C MET A 1 -35.20 -6.63 6.48
N PRO A 2 -34.10 -5.97 6.72
CA PRO A 2 -33.87 -5.25 7.98
C PRO A 2 -34.97 -4.20 8.14
N GLY A 3 -35.53 -4.13 9.32
CA GLY A 3 -36.65 -3.27 9.62
C GLY A 3 -36.26 -1.79 9.57
N ARG A 4 -37.24 -0.91 9.40
CA ARG A 4 -37.04 0.54 9.32
C ARG A 4 -36.24 1.11 10.52
N ARG A 5 -36.35 0.50 11.70
CA ARG A 5 -35.62 0.85 12.93
C ARG A 5 -34.11 0.59 12.80
N ASP A 6 -33.73 -0.52 12.15
CA ASP A 6 -32.31 -0.89 12.02
C ASP A 6 -31.57 0.10 11.12
N GLN A 7 -32.23 0.64 10.08
CA GLN A 7 -31.65 1.67 9.22
C GLN A 7 -31.53 3.03 9.90
N GLU A 8 -32.50 3.41 10.74
CA GLU A 8 -32.41 4.67 11.52
C GLU A 8 -31.25 4.62 12.52
N THR A 9 -31.07 3.50 13.21
CA THR A 9 -29.98 3.32 14.16
C THR A 9 -28.62 3.33 13.47
N LEU A 10 -28.48 2.63 12.33
CA LEU A 10 -27.25 2.68 11.52
C LEU A 10 -26.92 4.10 11.06
N ASN A 11 -27.92 4.88 10.65
CA ASN A 11 -27.75 6.26 10.23
C ASN A 11 -27.31 7.18 11.38
N GLN A 12 -27.82 6.97 12.60
CA GLN A 12 -27.42 7.72 13.81
C GLN A 12 -25.93 7.53 14.11
N HIS A 13 -25.37 6.33 13.85
CA HIS A 13 -23.94 6.04 14.01
C HIS A 13 -23.10 6.43 12.77
N GLY A 14 -23.69 7.06 11.76
CA GLY A 14 -23.02 7.41 10.52
C GLY A 14 -22.63 6.20 9.64
N LEU A 15 -23.22 5.02 9.93
CA LEU A 15 -22.99 3.77 9.20
C LEU A 15 -24.07 3.57 8.11
N ASN A 16 -24.41 4.63 7.37
CA ASN A 16 -25.38 4.50 6.29
C ASN A 16 -24.84 3.65 5.13
N LYS A 17 -25.75 3.10 4.34
CA LYS A 17 -25.42 2.19 3.24
C LYS A 17 -24.41 2.80 2.25
N ASN A 18 -24.52 4.08 1.95
CA ASN A 18 -23.64 4.77 1.01
C ASN A 18 -22.21 4.88 1.57
N TYR A 19 -22.06 5.21 2.85
CA TYR A 19 -20.76 5.26 3.51
C TYR A 19 -20.08 3.89 3.55
N LEU A 20 -20.82 2.83 3.90
CA LEU A 20 -20.31 1.46 3.91
C LEU A 20 -19.88 0.98 2.52
N GLN A 21 -20.64 1.36 1.48
CA GLN A 21 -20.28 1.07 0.10
C GLN A 21 -18.99 1.77 -0.31
N GLN A 22 -18.84 3.06 -0.06
CA GLN A 22 -17.62 3.82 -0.33
C GLN A 22 -16.40 3.23 0.38
N LEU A 23 -16.56 2.80 1.62
CA LEU A 23 -15.49 2.13 2.37
C LEU A 23 -15.10 0.79 1.75
N SER A 24 -16.08 -0.01 1.35
CA SER A 24 -15.84 -1.30 0.69
C SER A 24 -15.06 -1.11 -0.62
N GLU A 25 -15.42 -0.10 -1.41
CA GLU A 25 -14.74 0.25 -2.65
C GLU A 25 -13.29 0.71 -2.39
N ARG A 26 -13.07 1.55 -1.36
CA ARG A 26 -11.73 1.99 -0.96
C ARG A 26 -10.86 0.83 -0.47
N VAL A 27 -11.40 -0.05 0.37
CA VAL A 27 -10.70 -1.24 0.84
C VAL A 27 -10.36 -2.18 -0.32
N GLY A 28 -11.28 -2.34 -1.28
CA GLY A 28 -11.03 -3.10 -2.51
C GLY A 28 -9.88 -2.53 -3.33
N ALA A 29 -9.90 -1.22 -3.58
CA ALA A 29 -8.84 -0.53 -4.33
C ALA A 29 -7.46 -0.62 -3.65
N LEU A 30 -7.42 -0.58 -2.31
CA LEU A 30 -6.18 -0.76 -1.56
C LEU A 30 -5.61 -2.16 -1.70
N ARG A 31 -6.44 -3.18 -1.49
CA ARG A 31 -6.01 -4.59 -1.64
C ARG A 31 -5.48 -4.86 -3.05
N GLU A 32 -6.12 -4.27 -4.05
CA GLU A 32 -5.65 -4.37 -5.43
C GLU A 32 -4.30 -3.67 -5.62
N ALA A 33 -4.13 -2.47 -5.07
CA ALA A 33 -2.85 -1.76 -5.13
C ALA A 33 -1.72 -2.49 -4.37
N GLU A 34 -2.01 -3.08 -3.22
CA GLU A 34 -1.07 -3.91 -2.46
C GLU A 34 -0.67 -5.17 -3.23
N ALA A 35 -1.64 -5.85 -3.88
CA ALA A 35 -1.36 -7.02 -4.70
C ALA A 35 -0.51 -6.68 -5.92
N GLN A 36 -0.85 -5.61 -6.62
CA GLN A 36 -0.07 -5.11 -7.77
C GLN A 36 1.34 -4.67 -7.35
N TRP A 37 1.48 -4.06 -6.18
CA TRP A 37 2.77 -3.72 -5.61
C TRP A 37 3.60 -4.98 -5.33
N ALA A 38 3.04 -5.98 -4.65
CA ALA A 38 3.73 -7.22 -4.32
C ALA A 38 4.22 -7.97 -5.57
N GLU A 39 3.43 -7.95 -6.66
CA GLU A 39 3.80 -8.55 -7.94
C GLU A 39 4.92 -7.78 -8.65
N GLN A 40 4.87 -6.46 -8.63
CA GLN A 40 5.77 -5.63 -9.45
C GLN A 40 7.05 -5.23 -8.73
N GLN A 41 7.08 -5.24 -7.40
CA GLN A 41 8.27 -4.86 -6.64
C GLN A 41 9.49 -5.73 -6.96
N GLN A 42 9.30 -7.06 -7.09
CA GLN A 42 10.41 -7.96 -7.38
C GLN A 42 11.04 -7.66 -8.74
N ASN A 43 10.21 -7.43 -9.76
CA ASN A 43 10.68 -7.05 -11.09
C ASN A 43 11.47 -5.73 -11.09
N ALA A 44 11.07 -4.78 -10.24
CA ALA A 44 11.77 -3.50 -10.10
C ALA A 44 13.13 -3.67 -9.41
N TYR A 45 13.24 -4.50 -8.39
CA TYR A 45 14.52 -4.85 -7.76
C TYR A 45 15.44 -5.57 -8.74
N ASP A 46 14.93 -6.55 -9.48
CA ASP A 46 15.71 -7.28 -10.49
C ASP A 46 16.21 -6.35 -11.60
N MET A 47 15.38 -5.39 -12.02
CA MET A 47 15.76 -4.36 -13.00
C MET A 47 16.86 -3.45 -12.43
N ARG A 48 16.72 -2.95 -11.21
CA ARG A 48 17.73 -2.15 -10.50
C ARG A 48 19.08 -2.88 -10.44
N ASP A 49 19.06 -4.11 -9.97
CA ASP A 49 20.29 -4.90 -9.79
C ASP A 49 20.96 -5.20 -11.13
N ASN A 50 20.18 -5.45 -12.17
CA ASN A 50 20.69 -5.62 -13.52
C ASN A 50 21.34 -4.34 -14.06
N LEU A 51 20.71 -3.18 -13.87
CA LEU A 51 21.29 -1.89 -14.24
C LEU A 51 22.59 -1.63 -13.48
N LEU A 52 22.60 -1.79 -12.15
CA LEU A 52 23.80 -1.62 -11.33
C LEU A 52 24.96 -2.49 -11.81
N ARG A 53 24.70 -3.75 -12.16
CA ARG A 53 25.71 -4.67 -12.68
C ARG A 53 26.28 -4.18 -14.01
N ASN A 54 25.43 -3.77 -14.94
CA ASN A 54 25.88 -3.26 -16.24
C ASN A 54 26.66 -1.95 -16.10
N PHE A 55 26.22 -1.04 -15.25
CA PHE A 55 26.89 0.24 -15.02
C PHE A 55 28.26 0.05 -14.36
N ARG A 56 28.38 -0.84 -13.36
CA ARG A 56 29.69 -1.16 -12.76
C ARG A 56 30.65 -1.71 -13.80
N TYR A 57 30.18 -2.53 -14.73
CA TYR A 57 31.01 -3.05 -15.81
C TYR A 57 31.36 -1.99 -16.86
N ALA A 58 30.40 -1.19 -17.29
CA ALA A 58 30.64 -0.11 -18.27
C ALA A 58 31.65 0.94 -17.73
N PHE A 59 31.49 1.30 -16.45
CA PHE A 59 32.30 2.35 -15.82
C PHE A 59 33.56 1.83 -15.09
N ARG A 60 33.94 0.55 -15.28
CA ARG A 60 35.05 -0.08 -14.56
C ARG A 60 36.39 0.63 -14.65
N LYS A 61 36.56 1.49 -15.64
CA LYS A 61 37.77 2.30 -15.83
C LYS A 61 37.64 3.75 -15.32
N HIS A 62 36.48 4.14 -14.80
CA HIS A 62 36.16 5.50 -14.36
C HIS A 62 35.74 5.47 -12.88
N GLN A 63 36.70 5.73 -12.00
CA GLN A 63 36.52 5.63 -10.54
C GLN A 63 35.46 6.61 -10.01
N ASP A 64 35.36 7.79 -10.57
CA ASP A 64 34.36 8.80 -10.25
C ASP A 64 32.93 8.31 -10.54
N LEU A 65 32.72 7.68 -11.71
CA LEU A 65 31.42 7.09 -12.08
C LEU A 65 31.09 5.85 -11.25
N LEU A 66 32.08 5.02 -10.92
CA LEU A 66 31.88 3.89 -10.00
C LEU A 66 31.48 4.37 -8.61
N GLY A 67 32.08 5.45 -8.12
CA GLY A 67 31.69 6.07 -6.85
C GLY A 67 30.24 6.55 -6.87
N ARG A 68 29.80 7.18 -7.97
CA ARG A 68 28.40 7.60 -8.15
C ARG A 68 27.43 6.41 -8.17
N VAL A 69 27.76 5.34 -8.91
CA VAL A 69 26.94 4.11 -8.95
C VAL A 69 26.84 3.46 -7.56
N SER A 70 27.94 3.45 -6.80
CA SER A 70 27.94 2.92 -5.43
C SER A 70 27.08 3.75 -4.48
N HIS A 71 27.13 5.08 -4.61
CA HIS A 71 26.31 5.98 -3.83
C HIS A 71 24.80 5.83 -4.15
N ILE A 72 24.46 5.63 -5.42
CA ILE A 72 23.06 5.33 -5.82
C ILE A 72 22.59 4.04 -5.17
N ALA A 73 23.45 3.04 -5.07
CA ALA A 73 23.09 1.72 -4.54
C ALA A 73 23.02 1.64 -3.00
N ASP A 74 23.28 2.72 -2.28
CA ASP A 74 23.47 2.73 -0.82
C ASP A 74 22.17 2.75 0.00
N GLY A 75 21.00 2.68 -0.62
CA GLY A 75 19.70 2.65 0.02
C GLY A 75 19.08 1.25 0.07
N ASN A 76 18.23 0.99 1.10
CA ASN A 76 17.60 -0.31 1.31
C ASN A 76 16.06 -0.24 1.37
N SER A 77 15.46 0.94 1.26
CA SER A 77 14.00 1.09 1.28
C SER A 77 13.40 0.92 -0.12
N HIS A 78 12.10 0.70 -0.18
CA HIS A 78 11.35 0.72 -1.45
C HIS A 78 11.44 2.09 -2.15
N ALA A 79 11.46 3.17 -1.36
CA ALA A 79 11.61 4.52 -1.89
C ALA A 79 13.01 4.72 -2.51
N ASP A 80 14.05 4.19 -1.86
CA ASP A 80 15.42 4.23 -2.40
C ASP A 80 15.51 3.45 -3.72
N MET A 81 14.94 2.25 -3.79
CA MET A 81 14.91 1.45 -5.03
C MET A 81 14.26 2.21 -6.19
N ILE A 82 13.13 2.90 -5.94
CA ILE A 82 12.45 3.72 -6.94
C ILE A 82 13.34 4.89 -7.39
N GLN A 83 13.96 5.57 -6.43
CA GLN A 83 14.87 6.68 -6.70
C GLN A 83 16.10 6.20 -7.47
N ASP A 84 16.65 5.04 -7.15
CA ASP A 84 17.79 4.42 -7.82
C ASP A 84 17.50 4.16 -9.29
N LEU A 85 16.33 3.58 -9.62
CA LEU A 85 15.91 3.35 -11.00
C LEU A 85 15.88 4.65 -11.82
N SER A 86 15.30 5.71 -11.26
CA SER A 86 15.24 7.02 -11.91
C SER A 86 16.63 7.63 -12.09
N THR A 87 17.46 7.55 -11.05
CA THR A 87 18.81 8.13 -11.05
C THR A 87 19.74 7.37 -12.00
N LEU A 88 19.66 6.03 -12.02
CA LEU A 88 20.40 5.20 -12.96
C LEU A 88 19.97 5.49 -14.41
N ALA A 89 18.67 5.64 -14.67
CA ALA A 89 18.20 6.01 -16.01
C ALA A 89 18.78 7.35 -16.46
N ALA A 90 18.81 8.37 -15.59
CA ALA A 90 19.38 9.66 -15.87
C ALA A 90 20.91 9.58 -16.09
N LEU A 91 21.63 8.86 -15.22
CA LEU A 91 23.07 8.64 -15.34
C LEU A 91 23.44 7.91 -16.64
N GLY A 92 22.65 6.90 -17.00
CA GLY A 92 22.85 6.13 -18.23
C GLY A 92 22.66 6.95 -19.50
N ARG A 93 21.69 7.86 -19.52
CA ARG A 93 21.51 8.79 -20.64
C ARG A 93 22.69 9.76 -20.78
N GLN A 94 23.27 10.23 -19.68
CA GLN A 94 24.45 11.10 -19.69
C GLN A 94 25.71 10.40 -20.21
N HIS A 95 25.82 9.10 -20.02
CA HIS A 95 26.99 8.28 -20.38
C HIS A 95 26.61 7.12 -21.32
N SER A 96 25.71 7.39 -22.26
CA SER A 96 25.20 6.40 -23.21
C SER A 96 26.29 5.72 -24.06
N GLU A 97 27.35 6.43 -24.43
CA GLU A 97 28.46 5.89 -25.19
C GLU A 97 29.17 4.73 -24.45
N ALA A 98 29.40 4.89 -23.15
CA ALA A 98 30.05 3.86 -22.35
C ALA A 98 29.16 2.61 -22.18
N LEU A 99 27.86 2.79 -22.17
CA LEU A 99 26.88 1.68 -22.11
C LEU A 99 26.80 1.00 -23.50
N GLN A 100 26.79 1.76 -24.59
CA GLN A 100 26.81 1.19 -25.94
C GLN A 100 28.08 0.39 -26.20
N ALA A 101 29.22 0.81 -25.66
CA ALA A 101 30.50 0.09 -25.80
C ALA A 101 30.45 -1.35 -25.21
N ILE A 102 29.50 -1.65 -24.36
CA ILE A 102 29.25 -2.99 -23.81
C ILE A 102 27.99 -3.66 -24.40
N ASN A 103 27.48 -3.14 -25.52
CA ASN A 103 26.22 -3.58 -26.15
C ASN A 103 24.99 -3.52 -25.24
N PHE A 104 24.94 -2.55 -24.31
CA PHE A 104 23.78 -2.36 -23.48
C PHE A 104 22.63 -1.73 -24.29
N ASP A 105 21.43 -2.29 -24.15
CA ASP A 105 20.22 -1.76 -24.79
C ASP A 105 19.74 -0.50 -24.04
N LEU A 106 19.89 0.67 -24.68
CA LEU A 106 19.50 1.96 -24.10
C LEU A 106 17.99 2.09 -23.85
N ALA A 107 17.13 1.33 -24.55
CA ALA A 107 15.69 1.31 -24.29
C ALA A 107 15.36 0.87 -22.85
N ARG A 108 16.26 0.12 -22.21
CA ARG A 108 16.12 -0.28 -20.81
C ARG A 108 16.18 0.89 -19.82
N LEU A 109 16.82 2.00 -20.20
CA LEU A 109 16.85 3.22 -19.39
C LEU A 109 15.47 3.88 -19.35
N ASP A 110 14.75 3.87 -20.47
CA ASP A 110 13.39 4.40 -20.54
C ASP A 110 12.39 3.49 -19.83
N GLN A 111 12.61 2.18 -19.95
CA GLN A 111 11.85 1.20 -19.16
C GLN A 111 12.06 1.40 -17.65
N ALA A 112 13.29 1.65 -17.21
CA ALA A 112 13.59 1.89 -15.80
C ALA A 112 12.90 3.15 -15.27
N ALA A 113 12.96 4.26 -16.01
CA ALA A 113 12.26 5.50 -15.65
C ALA A 113 10.75 5.30 -15.56
N THR A 114 10.14 4.66 -16.58
CA THR A 114 8.71 4.36 -16.60
C THR A 114 8.31 3.42 -15.46
N THR A 115 9.15 2.43 -15.16
CA THR A 115 8.92 1.51 -14.04
C THR A 115 8.99 2.25 -12.70
N ALA A 116 9.95 3.14 -12.52
CA ALA A 116 10.07 3.96 -11.32
C ALA A 116 8.79 4.78 -11.07
N ASP A 117 8.27 5.48 -12.08
CA ASP A 117 7.04 6.28 -11.98
C ASP A 117 5.82 5.42 -11.64
N LYS A 118 5.69 4.28 -12.30
CA LYS A 118 4.59 3.32 -12.07
C LYS A 118 4.62 2.76 -10.65
N ILE A 119 5.77 2.31 -10.20
CA ILE A 119 5.98 1.74 -8.87
C ILE A 119 5.82 2.81 -7.78
N ALA A 120 6.29 4.05 -8.00
CA ALA A 120 6.04 5.16 -7.08
C ALA A 120 4.55 5.40 -6.87
N THR A 121 3.77 5.38 -7.96
CA THR A 121 2.31 5.53 -7.91
C THR A 121 1.63 4.39 -7.14
N LEU A 122 2.08 3.15 -7.37
CA LEU A 122 1.54 1.98 -6.65
C LEU A 122 1.88 2.02 -5.17
N LEU A 123 3.12 2.37 -4.82
CA LEU A 123 3.56 2.52 -3.43
C LEU A 123 2.78 3.62 -2.71
N ALA A 124 2.55 4.76 -3.37
CA ALA A 124 1.76 5.86 -2.82
C ALA A 124 0.30 5.42 -2.58
N LYS A 125 -0.31 4.68 -3.48
CA LYS A 125 -1.66 4.14 -3.31
C LYS A 125 -1.72 3.10 -2.18
N ALA A 126 -0.78 2.16 -2.14
CA ALA A 126 -0.72 1.13 -1.10
C ALA A 126 -0.45 1.72 0.30
N ASN A 127 0.28 2.85 0.39
CA ASN A 127 0.55 3.55 1.64
C ASN A 127 -0.47 4.66 1.97
N GLY A 128 -1.29 5.07 1.00
CA GLY A 128 -2.17 6.24 1.12
C GLY A 128 -3.19 6.17 2.27
N ASP A 129 -3.61 4.97 2.66
CA ASP A 129 -4.51 4.77 3.81
C ASP A 129 -3.79 4.51 5.14
N LYS A 130 -2.49 4.22 5.13
CA LYS A 130 -1.72 4.18 6.38
C LYS A 130 -1.61 5.59 7.01
N LEU A 131 -1.64 6.64 6.19
CA LEU A 131 -1.73 8.03 6.62
C LEU A 131 -3.18 8.46 6.94
N GLY A 132 -4.18 7.79 6.36
CA GLY A 132 -5.61 7.96 6.66
C GLY A 132 -6.09 7.15 7.88
N GLY A 133 -5.18 6.71 8.75
CA GLY A 133 -5.45 5.88 9.94
C GLY A 133 -6.49 6.42 10.93
N SER A 134 -7.00 7.64 10.74
CA SER A 134 -8.17 8.16 11.46
C SER A 134 -9.48 7.53 10.97
N SER A 135 -9.69 7.35 9.66
CA SER A 135 -10.98 6.89 9.15
C SER A 135 -11.24 5.39 9.41
N GLY A 136 -10.21 4.54 9.31
CA GLY A 136 -10.35 3.12 9.65
C GLY A 136 -10.55 2.89 11.14
N ARG A 137 -9.85 3.65 11.99
CA ARG A 137 -10.02 3.62 13.45
C ARG A 137 -11.40 4.18 13.85
N GLU A 138 -11.80 5.30 13.26
CA GLU A 138 -13.11 5.89 13.48
C GLU A 138 -14.25 4.94 13.09
N LEU A 139 -14.12 4.23 11.96
CA LEU A 139 -15.08 3.22 11.55
C LEU A 139 -15.15 2.05 12.54
N HIS A 140 -13.98 1.55 12.95
CA HIS A 140 -13.89 0.48 13.95
C HIS A 140 -14.59 0.90 15.25
N ASP A 141 -14.32 2.11 15.73
CA ASP A 141 -14.90 2.62 16.97
C ASP A 141 -16.43 2.82 16.86
N LYS A 142 -16.92 3.31 15.72
CA LYS A 142 -18.35 3.42 15.42
C LYS A 142 -19.03 2.04 15.36
N ALA A 143 -18.42 1.08 14.67
CA ALA A 143 -18.95 -0.29 14.57
C ALA A 143 -18.94 -1.00 15.92
N TYR A 144 -17.88 -0.83 16.71
CA TYR A 144 -17.79 -1.36 18.06
C TYR A 144 -18.86 -0.77 18.99
N THR A 145 -19.05 0.55 18.97
CA THR A 145 -20.08 1.23 19.76
C THR A 145 -21.47 0.72 19.42
N TYR A 146 -21.78 0.62 18.14
CA TYR A 146 -23.07 0.08 17.67
C TYR A 146 -23.29 -1.38 18.10
N LEU A 147 -22.29 -2.24 17.94
CA LEU A 147 -22.35 -3.64 18.40
C LEU A 147 -22.56 -3.71 19.91
N LYS A 148 -21.85 -2.89 20.68
CA LYS A 148 -21.96 -2.85 22.14
C LYS A 148 -23.36 -2.46 22.59
N GLU A 149 -23.99 -1.47 21.97
CA GLU A 149 -25.35 -1.05 22.26
C GLU A 149 -26.37 -2.18 22.04
N ILE A 150 -26.25 -2.90 20.89
CA ILE A 150 -27.10 -4.06 20.60
C ILE A 150 -26.92 -5.17 21.67
N VAL A 151 -25.67 -5.46 22.02
CA VAL A 151 -25.36 -6.49 23.02
C VAL A 151 -25.91 -6.10 24.41
N ASP A 152 -25.77 -4.84 24.79
CA ASP A 152 -26.29 -4.34 26.08
C ASP A 152 -27.82 -4.37 26.12
N GLU A 153 -28.49 -4.06 25.01
CA GLU A 153 -29.96 -4.19 24.89
C GLU A 153 -30.41 -5.65 24.99
N VAL A 154 -29.76 -6.56 24.29
CA VAL A 154 -30.06 -8.03 24.38
C VAL A 154 -29.84 -8.53 25.79
N ARG A 155 -28.76 -8.10 26.47
CA ARG A 155 -28.48 -8.45 27.86
C ARG A 155 -29.55 -7.90 28.82
N ALA A 156 -30.00 -6.67 28.62
CA ALA A 156 -31.06 -6.06 29.41
C ALA A 156 -32.38 -6.82 29.24
N CYS A 157 -32.72 -7.16 27.99
CA CYS A 157 -33.89 -7.95 27.65
C CYS A 157 -33.83 -9.35 28.29
N GLY A 158 -32.68 -10.01 28.23
CA GLY A 158 -32.43 -11.30 28.87
C GLY A 158 -32.58 -11.26 30.37
N LYS A 159 -32.02 -10.24 31.03
CA LYS A 159 -32.21 -10.02 32.49
C LYS A 159 -33.67 -9.81 32.86
N TYR A 160 -34.40 -9.03 32.08
CA TYR A 160 -35.80 -8.81 32.28
C TYR A 160 -36.64 -10.09 32.11
N ALA A 161 -36.43 -10.83 31.02
CA ALA A 161 -37.20 -12.03 30.71
C ALA A 161 -36.89 -13.20 31.65
N LEU A 162 -35.63 -13.31 32.11
CA LEU A 162 -35.14 -14.44 32.91
C LEU A 162 -34.96 -14.09 34.42
N TYR A 163 -35.57 -13.00 34.91
CA TYR A 163 -35.36 -12.55 36.30
C TYR A 163 -35.71 -13.59 37.37
N LYS A 164 -36.61 -14.54 37.05
CA LYS A 164 -36.96 -15.68 37.92
C LYS A 164 -36.07 -16.90 37.73
N GLN A 165 -35.13 -16.89 36.80
CA GLN A 165 -34.25 -18.02 36.44
C GLN A 165 -32.79 -17.58 36.43
N PRO A 166 -32.20 -17.20 37.58
CA PRO A 166 -30.86 -16.59 37.64
C PRO A 166 -29.75 -17.52 37.10
N THR A 167 -29.94 -18.83 37.16
CA THR A 167 -29.00 -19.83 36.63
C THR A 167 -28.83 -19.78 35.10
N ARG A 168 -29.79 -19.19 34.37
CA ARG A 168 -29.71 -18.98 32.91
C ARG A 168 -29.11 -17.65 32.50
N LEU A 169 -28.77 -16.77 33.46
CA LEU A 169 -28.15 -15.48 33.23
C LEU A 169 -26.60 -15.54 33.35
N ILE A 170 -26.07 -16.70 33.73
CA ILE A 170 -24.62 -16.95 33.85
C ILE A 170 -24.15 -17.66 32.57
N GLY A 171 -23.69 -16.86 31.57
CA GLY A 171 -23.14 -17.32 30.33
C GLY A 171 -22.12 -16.32 29.83
#